data_cf3f9a969a4c26dbf1bce71f50af4afe
#
_entry.id   cf3f9a969a4c26dbf1bce71f50af4afe
#
_cell.length_a   1.000
_cell.length_b   1.000
_cell.length_c   1.000
_cell.angle_alpha   90.00
_cell.angle_beta   90.00
_cell.angle_gamma   90.00
#
_symmetry.space_group_name_H-M   'P 1'
#
loop_
_entity.id
_entity.type
_entity.pdbx_description
1 polymer ?
#
loop_
_entity_poly.entity_id
_entity_poly.type
_entity_poly.pdbx_seq_one_letter_code
_entity_poly.pdbx_strand_id
1 'polypeptide(L)'
;ISLKKIGVAIVLTIFLAGAYYCLVLLGTAMIIPWQDSAQMEFGAVSTFTHAGYPALGYAAMGIAFLGMGTGSLGMAMGCSRIIFAMGRGGLLPAFLGKVNQNGVPANALTMTLIITLALGWLGKGAMIWFLDTGGVYVGLSWALTVMCMYKIRQKYPNNSRPYQVSVKWLPFVGALGAVGIILMTLIPGTSMSLKPAEYVILLLWVVLGAVMYAMQIKNNHLNA
;
A
#
# COMPACT_ATOMS: atom_id res chain seq x y z
N ILE A 1 0.60 6.40 25.18
CA ILE A 1 1.71 6.73 24.25
C ILE A 1 1.48 8.13 23.73
N SER A 2 2.50 9.02 23.82
CA SER A 2 2.40 10.40 23.34
C SER A 2 2.28 10.42 21.82
N LEU A 3 1.28 11.11 21.25
CA LEU A 3 1.05 11.26 19.81
C LEU A 3 2.29 11.84 19.08
N LYS A 4 3.08 12.65 19.76
CA LYS A 4 4.35 13.17 19.22
C LYS A 4 5.36 12.04 18.97
N LYS A 5 5.47 11.07 19.89
CA LYS A 5 6.37 9.91 19.75
C LYS A 5 5.96 9.01 18.59
N ILE A 6 4.65 8.88 18.32
CA ILE A 6 4.14 8.09 17.19
C ILE A 6 4.61 8.70 15.87
N GLY A 7 4.49 10.01 15.67
CA GLY A 7 4.94 10.69 14.45
C GLY A 7 6.44 10.50 14.21
N VAL A 8 7.26 10.66 15.24
CA VAL A 8 8.71 10.45 15.15
C VAL A 8 9.04 8.99 14.83
N ALA A 9 8.35 8.04 15.49
CA ALA A 9 8.55 6.61 15.25
C ALA A 9 8.27 6.22 13.78
N ILE A 10 7.18 6.75 13.19
CA ILE A 10 6.83 6.50 11.78
C ILE A 10 7.95 6.98 10.86
N VAL A 11 8.42 8.23 11.04
CA VAL A 11 9.48 8.79 10.21
C VAL A 11 10.77 7.99 10.36
N LEU A 12 11.16 7.67 11.59
CA LEU A 12 12.36 6.88 11.87
C LEU A 12 12.28 5.49 11.24
N THR A 13 11.12 4.81 11.32
CA THR A 13 10.91 3.49 10.70
C THR A 13 11.10 3.55 9.18
N ILE A 14 10.60 4.60 8.51
CA ILE A 14 10.77 4.75 7.06
C ILE A 14 12.26 4.89 6.70
N PHE A 15 13.01 5.74 7.43
CA PHE A 15 14.44 5.92 7.18
C PHE A 15 15.25 4.65 7.46
N LEU A 16 15.00 3.96 8.58
CA LEU A 16 15.68 2.72 8.92
C LEU A 16 15.37 1.61 7.93
N ALA A 17 14.10 1.47 7.52
CA ALA A 17 13.72 0.50 6.49
C ALA A 17 14.38 0.82 5.15
N GLY A 18 14.39 2.09 4.71
CA GLY A 18 15.07 2.53 3.50
C GLY A 18 16.57 2.23 3.53
N ALA A 19 17.25 2.58 4.64
CA ALA A 19 18.66 2.28 4.81
C ALA A 19 18.95 0.78 4.77
N TYR A 20 18.10 -0.03 5.42
CA TYR A 20 18.21 -1.49 5.39
C TYR A 20 18.09 -2.04 3.96
N TYR A 21 17.08 -1.60 3.20
CA TYR A 21 16.93 -2.03 1.81
C TYR A 21 18.10 -1.62 0.93
N CYS A 22 18.63 -0.40 1.10
CA CYS A 22 19.83 0.04 0.38
C CYS A 22 21.04 -0.85 0.69
N LEU A 23 21.25 -1.18 1.96
CA LEU A 23 22.36 -2.06 2.37
C LEU A 23 22.22 -3.47 1.79
N VAL A 24 20.99 -4.04 1.79
CA VAL A 24 20.74 -5.36 1.19
C VAL A 24 21.01 -5.34 -0.32
N LEU A 25 20.52 -4.31 -1.03
CA LEU A 25 20.75 -4.18 -2.48
C LEU A 25 22.22 -4.01 -2.81
N LEU A 26 22.94 -3.15 -2.09
CA LEU A 26 24.38 -2.95 -2.28
C LEU A 26 25.16 -4.25 -1.99
N GLY A 27 24.87 -4.93 -0.90
CA GLY A 27 25.50 -6.21 -0.56
C GLY A 27 25.25 -7.28 -1.63
N THR A 28 24.04 -7.37 -2.16
CA THR A 28 23.71 -8.30 -3.24
C THR A 28 24.47 -7.95 -4.52
N ALA A 29 24.50 -6.66 -4.91
CA ALA A 29 25.18 -6.18 -6.12
C ALA A 29 26.70 -6.36 -6.08
N MET A 30 27.33 -6.41 -4.90
CA MET A 30 28.75 -6.67 -4.74
C MET A 30 29.14 -8.15 -4.97
N ILE A 31 28.17 -9.07 -4.85
CA ILE A 31 28.41 -10.51 -4.95
C ILE A 31 27.97 -11.05 -6.30
N ILE A 32 26.82 -10.59 -6.82
CA ILE A 32 26.21 -11.06 -8.07
C ILE A 32 25.94 -9.85 -8.95
N PRO A 33 26.27 -9.89 -10.26
CA PRO A 33 25.87 -8.87 -11.23
C PRO A 33 24.35 -8.66 -11.18
N TRP A 34 23.91 -7.41 -11.24
CA TRP A 34 22.51 -7.07 -11.11
C TRP A 34 21.62 -7.73 -12.19
N GLN A 35 22.16 -7.96 -13.40
CA GLN A 35 21.48 -8.64 -14.49
C GLN A 35 21.11 -10.08 -14.15
N ASP A 36 22.01 -10.79 -13.47
CA ASP A 36 21.79 -12.17 -13.05
C ASP A 36 20.86 -12.22 -11.83
N SER A 37 21.06 -11.31 -10.88
CA SER A 37 20.19 -11.19 -9.70
C SER A 37 18.74 -10.88 -10.07
N ALA A 38 18.49 -10.07 -11.10
CA ALA A 38 17.14 -9.71 -11.56
C ALA A 38 16.34 -10.88 -12.15
N GLN A 39 17.02 -11.94 -12.58
CA GLN A 39 16.40 -13.16 -13.13
C GLN A 39 16.13 -14.23 -12.05
N MET A 40 16.68 -14.05 -10.86
CA MET A 40 16.49 -15.00 -9.75
C MET A 40 15.16 -14.73 -9.02
N GLU A 41 14.42 -15.80 -8.70
CA GLU A 41 13.16 -15.66 -7.95
C GLU A 41 13.36 -15.13 -6.52
N PHE A 42 14.50 -15.47 -5.91
CA PHE A 42 14.87 -15.05 -4.55
C PHE A 42 16.28 -14.48 -4.53
N GLY A 43 16.51 -13.39 -5.26
CA GLY A 43 17.85 -12.82 -5.50
C GLY A 43 18.70 -12.66 -4.23
N ALA A 44 18.15 -12.05 -3.17
CA ALA A 44 18.88 -11.87 -1.91
C ALA A 44 19.24 -13.19 -1.20
N VAL A 45 18.36 -14.20 -1.28
CA VAL A 45 18.62 -15.54 -0.71
C VAL A 45 19.68 -16.29 -1.53
N SER A 46 19.56 -16.23 -2.85
CA SER A 46 20.47 -16.89 -3.79
C SER A 46 21.89 -16.32 -3.69
N THR A 47 22.03 -15.05 -3.32
CA THR A 47 23.33 -14.40 -3.10
C THR A 47 24.17 -15.13 -2.05
N PHE A 48 23.58 -15.56 -0.94
CA PHE A 48 24.32 -16.30 0.09
C PHE A 48 24.83 -17.65 -0.42
N THR A 49 24.03 -18.34 -1.24
CA THR A 49 24.41 -19.61 -1.84
C THR A 49 25.57 -19.43 -2.84
N HIS A 50 25.50 -18.39 -3.68
CA HIS A 50 26.58 -18.03 -4.61
C HIS A 50 27.87 -17.61 -3.89
N ALA A 51 27.75 -16.97 -2.73
CA ALA A 51 28.89 -16.59 -1.90
C ALA A 51 29.55 -17.79 -1.17
N GLY A 52 29.02 -19.00 -1.33
CA GLY A 52 29.53 -20.21 -0.66
C GLY A 52 28.97 -20.46 0.75
N TYR A 53 27.91 -19.76 1.15
CA TYR A 53 27.27 -19.88 2.47
C TYR A 53 25.81 -20.38 2.36
N PRO A 54 25.55 -21.62 1.92
CA PRO A 54 24.18 -22.11 1.70
C PRO A 54 23.34 -22.12 2.98
N ALA A 55 23.96 -22.37 4.15
CA ALA A 55 23.25 -22.33 5.43
C ALA A 55 22.63 -20.96 5.74
N LEU A 56 23.33 -19.86 5.39
CA LEU A 56 22.81 -18.50 5.51
C LEU A 56 21.67 -18.24 4.49
N GLY A 57 21.74 -18.85 3.32
CA GLY A 57 20.68 -18.81 2.34
C GLY A 57 19.38 -19.42 2.87
N TYR A 58 19.43 -20.59 3.49
CA TYR A 58 18.26 -21.20 4.13
C TYR A 58 17.70 -20.38 5.30
N ALA A 59 18.60 -19.83 6.14
CA ALA A 59 18.19 -18.94 7.22
C ALA A 59 17.48 -17.67 6.68
N ALA A 60 18.03 -17.05 5.64
CA ALA A 60 17.44 -15.89 4.98
C ALA A 60 16.06 -16.22 4.35
N MET A 61 15.91 -17.42 3.77
CA MET A 61 14.63 -17.90 3.26
C MET A 61 13.59 -18.03 4.38
N GLY A 62 13.97 -18.60 5.53
CA GLY A 62 13.09 -18.70 6.70
C GLY A 62 12.64 -17.33 7.21
N ILE A 63 13.56 -16.36 7.30
CA ILE A 63 13.25 -14.97 7.69
C ILE A 63 12.33 -14.32 6.66
N ALA A 64 12.57 -14.50 5.36
CA ALA A 64 11.72 -13.97 4.30
C ALA A 64 10.29 -14.53 4.39
N PHE A 65 10.13 -15.83 4.65
CA PHE A 65 8.83 -16.47 4.82
C PHE A 65 8.06 -15.90 6.01
N LEU A 66 8.71 -15.73 7.16
CA LEU A 66 8.10 -15.09 8.33
C LEU A 66 7.76 -13.62 8.07
N GLY A 67 8.63 -12.90 7.34
CA GLY A 67 8.40 -11.54 6.91
C GLY A 67 7.18 -11.39 6.01
N MET A 68 7.00 -12.30 5.05
CA MET A 68 5.80 -12.34 4.20
C MET A 68 4.53 -12.57 5.02
N GLY A 69 4.56 -13.48 5.99
CA GLY A 69 3.43 -13.75 6.88
C GLY A 69 3.03 -12.51 7.70
N THR A 70 3.99 -11.85 8.34
CA THR A 70 3.72 -10.65 9.14
C THR A 70 3.28 -9.47 8.27
N GLY A 71 3.87 -9.30 7.08
CA GLY A 71 3.48 -8.28 6.12
C GLY A 71 2.04 -8.48 5.62
N SER A 72 1.67 -9.71 5.30
CA SER A 72 0.31 -10.07 4.87
C SER A 72 -0.73 -9.77 5.95
N LEU A 73 -0.43 -10.08 7.22
CA LEU A 73 -1.31 -9.73 8.35
C LEU A 73 -1.47 -8.22 8.50
N GLY A 74 -0.39 -7.46 8.39
CA GLY A 74 -0.43 -6.00 8.45
C GLY A 74 -1.30 -5.39 7.35
N MET A 75 -1.14 -5.88 6.11
CA MET A 75 -1.96 -5.45 4.96
C MET A 75 -3.43 -5.82 5.15
N ALA A 76 -3.75 -7.04 5.56
CA ALA A 76 -5.12 -7.48 5.81
C ALA A 76 -5.80 -6.61 6.88
N MET A 77 -5.09 -6.28 7.97
CA MET A 77 -5.60 -5.36 8.99
C MET A 77 -5.81 -3.95 8.46
N GLY A 78 -4.90 -3.43 7.64
CA GLY A 78 -5.02 -2.12 7.01
C GLY A 78 -6.22 -2.04 6.08
N CYS A 79 -6.34 -2.97 5.13
CA CYS A 79 -7.45 -3.04 4.18
C CYS A 79 -8.81 -3.20 4.87
N SER A 80 -8.91 -4.10 5.86
CA SER A 80 -10.16 -4.31 6.58
C SER A 80 -10.63 -3.07 7.33
N ARG A 81 -9.72 -2.27 7.88
CA ARG A 81 -10.06 -0.99 8.54
C ARG A 81 -10.54 0.06 7.56
N ILE A 82 -9.98 0.12 6.35
CA ILE A 82 -10.44 1.03 5.29
C ILE A 82 -11.85 0.64 4.86
N ILE A 83 -12.09 -0.64 4.56
CA ILE A 83 -13.41 -1.17 4.18
C ILE A 83 -14.44 -0.88 5.30
N PHE A 84 -14.06 -1.12 6.55
CA PHE A 84 -14.90 -0.81 7.71
C PHE A 84 -15.25 0.68 7.79
N ALA A 85 -14.27 1.56 7.63
CA ALA A 85 -14.48 3.01 7.66
C ALA A 85 -15.40 3.47 6.52
N MET A 86 -15.24 2.90 5.32
CA MET A 86 -16.12 3.16 4.17
C MET A 86 -17.55 2.66 4.41
N GLY A 87 -17.72 1.48 5.03
CA GLY A 87 -19.02 0.95 5.43
C GLY A 87 -19.72 1.84 6.46
N ARG A 88 -18.98 2.36 7.46
CA ARG A 88 -19.51 3.33 8.43
C ARG A 88 -19.80 4.70 7.83
N GLY A 89 -19.02 5.10 6.85
CA GLY A 89 -19.23 6.36 6.11
C GLY A 89 -20.35 6.30 5.07
N GLY A 90 -21.04 5.16 4.93
CA GLY A 90 -22.11 5.00 3.97
C GLY A 90 -21.64 4.92 2.51
N LEU A 91 -20.36 4.63 2.27
CA LEU A 91 -19.79 4.43 0.92
C LEU A 91 -19.86 2.97 0.49
N LEU A 92 -19.94 2.05 1.44
CA LEU A 92 -20.09 0.61 1.23
C LEU A 92 -21.30 0.08 2.01
N PRO A 93 -21.79 -1.13 1.71
CA PRO A 93 -22.92 -1.73 2.43
C PRO A 93 -22.71 -1.73 3.95
N ALA A 94 -23.75 -1.38 4.69
CA ALA A 94 -23.71 -1.14 6.14
C ALA A 94 -23.22 -2.34 6.97
N PHE A 95 -23.37 -3.58 6.47
CA PHE A 95 -22.87 -4.76 7.17
C PHE A 95 -21.35 -4.79 7.31
N LEU A 96 -20.62 -4.13 6.40
CA LEU A 96 -19.15 -3.99 6.46
C LEU A 96 -18.71 -2.99 7.53
N GLY A 97 -19.58 -2.05 7.91
CA GLY A 97 -19.35 -1.09 8.99
C GLY A 97 -19.69 -1.61 10.40
N LYS A 98 -19.99 -2.90 10.55
CA LYS A 98 -20.28 -3.52 11.85
C LYS A 98 -19.04 -4.14 12.46
N VAL A 99 -18.96 -4.09 13.79
CA VAL A 99 -17.96 -4.80 14.58
C VAL A 99 -18.63 -5.98 15.30
N ASN A 100 -17.85 -7.02 15.57
CA ASN A 100 -18.29 -8.14 16.38
C ASN A 100 -18.26 -7.78 17.90
N GLN A 101 -18.62 -8.73 18.76
CA GLN A 101 -18.63 -8.57 20.22
C GLN A 101 -17.25 -8.17 20.79
N ASN A 102 -16.15 -8.51 20.11
CA ASN A 102 -14.79 -8.19 20.51
C ASN A 102 -14.28 -6.86 19.92
N GLY A 103 -15.14 -6.06 19.27
CA GLY A 103 -14.75 -4.79 18.65
C GLY A 103 -13.98 -4.93 17.33
N VAL A 104 -13.92 -6.15 16.75
CA VAL A 104 -13.21 -6.43 15.48
C VAL A 104 -14.17 -6.30 14.31
N PRO A 105 -13.78 -5.65 13.20
CA PRO A 105 -14.58 -5.55 11.96
C PRO A 105 -14.51 -6.87 11.16
N ALA A 106 -15.10 -7.94 11.71
CA ALA A 106 -14.98 -9.29 11.18
C ALA A 106 -15.46 -9.40 9.72
N ASN A 107 -16.59 -8.77 9.38
CA ASN A 107 -17.13 -8.81 8.03
C ASN A 107 -16.17 -8.17 6.99
N ALA A 108 -15.58 -7.03 7.34
CA ALA A 108 -14.61 -6.37 6.49
C ALA A 108 -13.32 -7.21 6.34
N LEU A 109 -12.86 -7.83 7.42
CA LEU A 109 -11.70 -8.73 7.39
C LEU A 109 -11.96 -9.96 6.54
N THR A 110 -13.11 -10.63 6.71
CA THR A 110 -13.51 -11.79 5.92
C THR A 110 -13.60 -11.44 4.43
N MET A 111 -14.20 -10.29 4.10
CA MET A 111 -14.26 -9.82 2.71
C MET A 111 -12.85 -9.59 2.15
N THR A 112 -11.95 -8.96 2.90
CA THR A 112 -10.55 -8.79 2.49
C THR A 112 -9.88 -10.12 2.19
N LEU A 113 -10.04 -11.11 3.08
CA LEU A 113 -9.46 -12.44 2.91
C LEU A 113 -10.02 -13.17 1.69
N ILE A 114 -11.34 -13.14 1.48
CA ILE A 114 -11.98 -13.77 0.32
C ILE A 114 -11.44 -13.17 -0.98
N ILE A 115 -11.39 -11.84 -1.08
CA ILE A 115 -10.85 -11.14 -2.26
C ILE A 115 -9.38 -11.50 -2.47
N THR A 116 -8.57 -11.49 -1.42
CA THR A 116 -7.14 -11.81 -1.52
C THR A 116 -6.92 -13.23 -2.01
N LEU A 117 -7.67 -14.22 -1.47
CA LEU A 117 -7.59 -15.61 -1.89
C LEU A 117 -8.06 -15.81 -3.34
N ALA A 118 -9.17 -15.18 -3.72
CA ALA A 118 -9.69 -15.24 -5.08
C ALA A 118 -8.71 -14.65 -6.10
N LEU A 119 -8.10 -13.50 -5.80
CA LEU A 119 -7.09 -12.87 -6.66
C LEU A 119 -5.79 -13.69 -6.69
N GLY A 120 -5.38 -14.28 -5.56
CA GLY A 120 -4.20 -15.14 -5.49
C GLY A 120 -4.32 -16.39 -6.37
N TRP A 121 -5.54 -16.86 -6.59
CA TRP A 121 -5.81 -18.02 -7.48
C TRP A 121 -5.53 -17.73 -8.97
N LEU A 122 -5.52 -16.45 -9.37
CA LEU A 122 -5.26 -16.04 -10.75
C LEU A 122 -3.80 -16.24 -11.21
N GLY A 123 -2.91 -16.58 -10.28
CA GLY A 123 -1.52 -16.88 -10.56
C GLY A 123 -0.59 -15.65 -10.61
N LYS A 124 0.72 -15.92 -10.79
CA LYS A 124 1.80 -14.93 -10.68
C LYS A 124 1.63 -13.74 -11.65
N GLY A 125 1.19 -13.99 -12.88
CA GLY A 125 1.02 -12.92 -13.88
C GLY A 125 -0.03 -11.89 -13.48
N ALA A 126 -1.18 -12.34 -13.01
CA ALA A 126 -2.24 -11.45 -12.56
C ALA A 126 -1.84 -10.68 -11.27
N MET A 127 -1.10 -11.32 -10.36
CA MET A 127 -0.59 -10.64 -9.17
C MET A 127 0.31 -9.44 -9.52
N ILE A 128 1.16 -9.57 -10.54
CA ILE A 128 2.01 -8.46 -11.01
C ILE A 128 1.13 -7.31 -11.52
N TRP A 129 0.09 -7.58 -12.30
CA TRP A 129 -0.82 -6.54 -12.80
C TRP A 129 -1.51 -5.78 -11.68
N PHE A 130 -1.94 -6.47 -10.61
CA PHE A 130 -2.52 -5.81 -9.44
C PHE A 130 -1.49 -5.01 -8.64
N LEU A 131 -0.25 -5.47 -8.57
CA LEU A 131 0.84 -4.77 -7.90
C LEU A 131 1.17 -3.45 -8.62
N ASP A 132 1.32 -3.50 -9.94
CA ASP A 132 1.69 -2.35 -10.77
C ASP A 132 0.57 -1.29 -10.77
N THR A 133 -0.69 -1.70 -10.93
CA THR A 133 -1.84 -0.78 -10.80
C THR A 133 -2.00 -0.27 -9.38
N GLY A 134 -1.63 -1.05 -8.36
CA GLY A 134 -1.66 -0.65 -6.96
C GLY A 134 -0.83 0.60 -6.67
N GLY A 135 0.29 0.78 -7.35
CA GLY A 135 1.13 1.98 -7.25
C GLY A 135 0.38 3.27 -7.56
N VAL A 136 -0.50 3.25 -8.59
CA VAL A 136 -1.33 4.41 -8.96
C VAL A 136 -2.30 4.78 -7.85
N TYR A 137 -3.00 3.80 -7.26
CA TYR A 137 -3.97 4.05 -6.18
C TYR A 137 -3.30 4.54 -4.90
N VAL A 138 -2.15 3.98 -4.55
CA VAL A 138 -1.37 4.41 -3.39
C VAL A 138 -0.87 5.84 -3.58
N GLY A 139 -0.31 6.16 -4.74
CA GLY A 139 0.12 7.52 -5.06
C GLY A 139 -1.02 8.54 -5.00
N LEU A 140 -2.19 8.19 -5.57
CA LEU A 140 -3.39 9.03 -5.50
C LEU A 140 -3.86 9.24 -4.05
N SER A 141 -3.87 8.17 -3.25
CA SER A 141 -4.23 8.23 -1.83
C SER A 141 -3.30 9.16 -1.05
N TRP A 142 -2.01 9.13 -1.30
CA TRP A 142 -1.04 10.01 -0.65
C TRP A 142 -1.24 11.46 -1.06
N ALA A 143 -1.42 11.76 -2.35
CA ALA A 143 -1.68 13.11 -2.83
C ALA A 143 -2.96 13.69 -2.20
N LEU A 144 -4.06 12.91 -2.21
CA LEU A 144 -5.33 13.31 -1.59
C LEU A 144 -5.21 13.51 -0.07
N THR A 145 -4.44 12.67 0.62
CA THR A 145 -4.20 12.81 2.06
C THR A 145 -3.51 14.13 2.39
N VAL A 146 -2.52 14.53 1.59
CA VAL A 146 -1.87 15.84 1.75
C VAL A 146 -2.84 16.99 1.50
N MET A 147 -3.68 16.91 0.46
CA MET A 147 -4.72 17.90 0.21
C MET A 147 -5.73 18.01 1.37
N CYS A 148 -6.18 16.88 1.88
CA CYS A 148 -7.07 16.82 3.05
C CYS A 148 -6.40 17.45 4.29
N MET A 149 -5.11 17.18 4.51
CA MET A 149 -4.35 17.78 5.61
C MET A 149 -4.37 19.30 5.53
N TYR A 150 -4.11 19.89 4.36
CA TYR A 150 -4.14 21.35 4.20
C TYR A 150 -5.55 21.91 4.43
N LYS A 151 -6.59 21.29 3.88
CA LYS A 151 -8.00 21.72 4.10
C LYS A 151 -8.40 21.65 5.57
N ILE A 152 -8.03 20.59 6.29
CA ILE A 152 -8.31 20.44 7.72
C ILE A 152 -7.56 21.50 8.52
N ARG A 153 -6.32 21.85 8.14
CA ARG A 153 -5.57 22.92 8.80
C ARG A 153 -6.21 24.29 8.60
N GLN A 154 -6.78 24.56 7.44
CA GLN A 154 -7.53 25.79 7.17
C GLN A 154 -8.85 25.84 7.95
N LYS A 155 -9.60 24.72 7.99
CA LYS A 155 -10.91 24.66 8.65
C LYS A 155 -10.81 24.71 10.18
N TYR A 156 -9.73 24.15 10.74
CA TYR A 156 -9.53 24.06 12.20
C TYR A 156 -8.14 24.61 12.59
N PRO A 157 -7.91 25.93 12.51
CA PRO A 157 -6.58 26.51 12.74
C PRO A 157 -6.11 26.36 14.18
N ASN A 158 -7.03 26.39 15.16
CA ASN A 158 -6.73 26.40 16.60
C ASN A 158 -6.63 25.02 17.23
N ASN A 159 -6.80 23.92 16.46
CA ASN A 159 -6.67 22.59 17.01
C ASN A 159 -5.22 22.28 17.41
N SER A 160 -5.05 21.75 18.63
CA SER A 160 -3.76 21.26 19.13
C SER A 160 -3.24 20.13 18.23
N ARG A 161 -2.00 20.27 17.77
CA ARG A 161 -1.32 19.28 16.92
C ARG A 161 -0.03 18.87 17.59
N PRO A 162 -0.03 17.71 18.27
CA PRO A 162 1.14 17.24 19.03
C PRO A 162 2.39 17.00 18.18
N TYR A 163 2.19 16.65 16.89
CA TYR A 163 3.25 16.49 15.91
C TYR A 163 3.01 17.40 14.71
N GLN A 164 4.00 18.18 14.37
CA GLN A 164 4.00 19.05 13.19
C GLN A 164 5.34 18.91 12.47
N VAL A 165 5.28 18.81 11.16
CA VAL A 165 6.47 18.87 10.31
C VAL A 165 6.98 20.31 10.34
N SER A 166 8.25 20.51 10.69
CA SER A 166 8.88 21.84 10.80
C SER A 166 8.85 22.59 9.48
N VAL A 167 9.00 21.89 8.37
CA VAL A 167 9.01 22.45 7.02
C VAL A 167 7.61 22.34 6.41
N LYS A 168 6.89 23.46 6.34
CA LYS A 168 5.47 23.50 5.91
C LYS A 168 5.24 23.05 4.46
N TRP A 169 6.21 23.22 3.57
CA TRP A 169 6.10 22.86 2.16
C TRP A 169 6.48 21.40 1.85
N LEU A 170 7.15 20.71 2.79
CA LEU A 170 7.61 19.34 2.58
C LEU A 170 6.49 18.35 2.19
N PRO A 171 5.30 18.36 2.83
CA PRO A 171 4.19 17.52 2.40
C PRO A 171 3.73 17.79 0.95
N PHE A 172 3.82 19.05 0.50
CA PHE A 172 3.46 19.41 -0.86
C PHE A 172 4.44 18.81 -1.89
N VAL A 173 5.74 18.82 -1.61
CA VAL A 173 6.74 18.13 -2.45
C VAL A 173 6.49 16.64 -2.51
N GLY A 174 6.13 16.01 -1.37
CA GLY A 174 5.71 14.62 -1.35
C GLY A 174 4.49 14.34 -2.25
N ALA A 175 3.50 15.24 -2.22
CA ALA A 175 2.34 15.13 -3.11
C ALA A 175 2.71 15.31 -4.59
N LEU A 176 3.58 16.26 -4.92
CA LEU A 176 4.10 16.42 -6.29
C LEU A 176 4.88 15.19 -6.75
N GLY A 177 5.72 14.61 -5.89
CA GLY A 177 6.40 13.35 -6.18
C GLY A 177 5.43 12.20 -6.47
N ALA A 178 4.38 12.08 -5.65
CA ALA A 178 3.33 11.07 -5.87
C ALA A 178 2.62 11.27 -7.22
N VAL A 179 2.25 12.51 -7.56
CA VAL A 179 1.65 12.85 -8.87
C VAL A 179 2.63 12.57 -10.00
N GLY A 180 3.91 12.89 -9.84
CA GLY A 180 4.96 12.59 -10.81
C GLY A 180 5.07 11.08 -11.11
N ILE A 181 5.07 10.24 -10.08
CA ILE A 181 5.08 8.78 -10.21
C ILE A 181 3.82 8.31 -10.95
N ILE A 182 2.64 8.81 -10.58
CA ILE A 182 1.38 8.47 -11.26
C ILE A 182 1.45 8.81 -12.75
N LEU A 183 1.94 9.99 -13.10
CA LEU A 183 2.08 10.41 -14.51
C LEU A 183 3.06 9.51 -15.26
N MET A 184 4.23 9.20 -14.67
CA MET A 184 5.20 8.29 -15.27
C MET A 184 4.63 6.88 -15.48
N THR A 185 3.74 6.43 -14.58
CA THR A 185 3.08 5.13 -14.70
C THR A 185 1.97 5.11 -15.74
N LEU A 186 1.23 6.22 -15.89
CA LEU A 186 0.10 6.30 -16.82
C LEU A 186 0.49 6.70 -18.26
N ILE A 187 1.62 7.38 -18.47
CA ILE A 187 2.05 7.81 -19.80
C ILE A 187 2.70 6.63 -20.53
N PRO A 188 2.13 6.16 -21.67
CA PRO A 188 2.72 5.09 -22.46
C PRO A 188 4.11 5.49 -23.00
N GLY A 189 5.04 4.52 -23.02
CA GLY A 189 6.40 4.76 -23.52
C GLY A 189 7.42 5.18 -22.46
N THR A 190 7.03 5.38 -21.21
CA THR A 190 7.97 5.52 -20.11
C THR A 190 8.45 4.15 -19.63
N SER A 191 9.59 4.10 -18.96
CA SER A 191 10.13 2.85 -18.38
C SER A 191 9.23 2.24 -17.29
N MET A 192 8.30 3.03 -16.73
CA MET A 192 7.36 2.65 -15.69
C MET A 192 5.92 2.50 -16.19
N SER A 193 5.69 2.61 -17.51
CA SER A 193 4.33 2.59 -18.07
C SER A 193 3.64 1.25 -17.85
N LEU A 194 2.35 1.31 -17.54
CA LEU A 194 1.49 0.14 -17.41
C LEU A 194 1.41 -0.63 -18.73
N LYS A 195 1.27 -1.95 -18.65
CA LYS A 195 0.96 -2.82 -19.77
C LYS A 195 -0.53 -2.73 -20.13
N PRO A 196 -0.93 -3.10 -21.37
CA PRO A 196 -2.33 -2.99 -21.78
C PRO A 196 -3.33 -3.65 -20.83
N ALA A 197 -3.01 -4.84 -20.28
CA ALA A 197 -3.86 -5.53 -19.32
C ALA A 197 -4.05 -4.74 -18.01
N GLU A 198 -3.03 -4.02 -17.58
CA GLU A 198 -3.03 -3.23 -16.35
C GLU A 198 -3.89 -1.98 -16.48
N TYR A 199 -3.93 -1.34 -17.67
CA TYR A 199 -4.88 -0.26 -17.95
C TYR A 199 -6.34 -0.74 -17.88
N VAL A 200 -6.62 -1.95 -18.35
CA VAL A 200 -7.96 -2.54 -18.25
C VAL A 200 -8.34 -2.75 -16.79
N ILE A 201 -7.44 -3.27 -15.97
CA ILE A 201 -7.67 -3.46 -14.53
C ILE A 201 -7.90 -2.10 -13.85
N LEU A 202 -7.09 -1.09 -14.17
CA LEU A 202 -7.25 0.26 -13.63
C LEU A 202 -8.64 0.82 -13.96
N LEU A 203 -9.06 0.69 -15.22
CA LEU A 203 -10.38 1.14 -15.67
C LEU A 203 -11.51 0.39 -14.95
N LEU A 204 -11.42 -0.91 -14.82
CA LEU A 204 -12.40 -1.73 -14.10
C LEU A 204 -12.56 -1.28 -12.64
N TRP A 205 -11.46 -0.97 -11.95
CA TRP A 205 -11.50 -0.43 -10.59
C TRP A 205 -12.19 0.93 -10.51
N VAL A 206 -11.89 1.84 -11.44
CA VAL A 206 -12.53 3.16 -11.50
C VAL A 206 -14.03 3.02 -11.74
N VAL A 207 -14.42 2.17 -12.70
CA VAL A 207 -15.84 1.90 -13.01
C VAL A 207 -16.54 1.26 -11.81
N LEU A 208 -15.92 0.28 -11.16
CA LEU A 208 -16.46 -0.35 -9.96
C LEU A 208 -16.71 0.68 -8.85
N GLY A 209 -15.73 1.53 -8.59
CA GLY A 209 -15.86 2.61 -7.59
C GLY A 209 -16.96 3.60 -7.93
N ALA A 210 -17.09 4.00 -9.19
CA ALA A 210 -18.16 4.90 -9.66
C ALA A 210 -19.55 4.27 -9.51
N VAL A 211 -19.70 3.00 -9.88
CA VAL A 211 -20.95 2.25 -9.73
C VAL A 211 -21.35 2.13 -8.25
N MET A 212 -20.41 1.74 -7.39
CA MET A 212 -20.68 1.63 -5.94
C MET A 212 -21.10 2.98 -5.34
N TYR A 213 -20.44 4.06 -5.73
CA TYR A 213 -20.79 5.41 -5.29
C TYR A 213 -22.17 5.83 -5.77
N ALA A 214 -22.51 5.60 -7.04
CA ALA A 214 -23.83 5.91 -7.59
C ALA A 214 -24.96 5.12 -6.91
N MET A 215 -24.75 3.84 -6.65
CA MET A 215 -25.70 2.99 -5.92
C MET A 215 -25.93 3.51 -4.50
N GLN A 216 -24.91 3.99 -3.84
CA GLN A 216 -25.02 4.48 -2.46
C GLN A 216 -25.76 5.83 -2.38
N ILE A 217 -25.51 6.74 -3.32
CA ILE A 217 -26.27 8.00 -3.40
C ILE A 217 -27.75 7.70 -3.57
N LYS A 218 -28.10 6.79 -4.47
CA LYS A 218 -29.50 6.38 -4.69
C LYS A 218 -30.16 5.84 -3.42
N ASN A 219 -29.45 5.00 -2.67
CA ASN A 219 -29.97 4.45 -1.41
C ASN A 219 -30.16 5.51 -0.32
N ASN A 220 -29.28 6.49 -0.24
CA ASN A 220 -29.40 7.58 0.75
C ASN A 220 -30.59 8.50 0.42
N HIS A 221 -30.90 8.72 -0.85
CA HIS A 221 -32.09 9.48 -1.27
C HIS A 221 -33.43 8.73 -1.05
N LEU A 222 -33.39 7.41 -1.00
CA LEU A 222 -34.59 6.60 -0.72
C LEU A 222 -34.88 6.47 0.77
N ASN A 223 -33.91 6.75 1.63
CA ASN A 223 -34.01 6.65 3.09
C ASN A 223 -34.07 8.02 3.81
N ALA A 224 -34.05 9.13 3.06
CA ALA A 224 -34.24 10.50 3.53
C ALA A 224 -35.65 11.00 3.23
#